data_7a07e0942993752d80d55f7feb072127
#
_entry.id   7a07e0942993752d80d55f7feb072127
#
_cell.length_a   1.000
_cell.length_b   1.000
_cell.length_c   1.000
_cell.angle_alpha   90.00
_cell.angle_beta   90.00
_cell.angle_gamma   90.00
#
_symmetry.space_group_name_H-M   'P 1'
#
loop_
_entity.id
_entity.type
_entity.pdbx_description
1 polymer ?
#
loop_
_entity_poly.entity_id
_entity_poly.type
_entity_poly.pdbx_seq_one_letter_code
_entity_poly.pdbx_strand_id
1 'polypeptide(L)'
;MVMASAICAPTFLSTPVSSTKSSIYTTSSSLASQSKTPKLHLPKAAPPLGPSLFSPWSGLKHLGIISITPKSLNSGIDTRYTSPRTVGDTYLKIKTKQSIDRSSTSSSSSVVAMSSTAGQVIKCKAAVAWEAGKPLVIEEVEVAPPQANEARVKILFTSLCHTDVYFWEAKGQTPLFPRIFGHEAGGIVESVGEGVTDLKPGDHVLPVFTGECKECRHCKSEESNMCDLLRINTDRGVMLSDGKTRFSKNGQPIYHFVGTSTFSEYTVVHVGCLIKINPAAPLDKVCVLSCGISTGLGATLNVAKPKKGQSVAVFGLGAVGLAAAEGARIAGASRIIGVDLNSSRFEEAKKFGVTEFVNPKDHDKPIQQVLAEMTDGGVDRAVECTGSIQAMISAFECVHDGWGVAVLVGVPNRDDLFKTHPINVLNERTLKGTFFGNYKPRTDIPDVVEKYMNKELELDKFITHSVTFPEINKAFEYLLHAKSIRCIIRMDA
;
A
#
# COMPACT_ATOMS: atom_id res chain seq x y z
N MET A 1 1.71 0.20 2.69
CA MET A 1 1.85 0.61 4.10
C MET A 1 0.50 1.03 4.60
N VAL A 2 -0.15 0.23 5.37
CA VAL A 2 -1.49 0.50 5.88
C VAL A 2 -1.52 0.11 7.34
N MET A 3 -1.76 1.09 8.21
CA MET A 3 -2.05 0.86 9.61
C MET A 3 -3.54 1.00 9.87
N ALA A 4 -4.12 0.03 10.52
CA ALA A 4 -5.36 0.19 11.24
C ALA A 4 -4.99 0.34 12.73
N SER A 5 -4.86 1.57 13.20
CA SER A 5 -4.66 1.84 14.63
C SER A 5 -5.99 1.76 15.36
N ALA A 6 -6.10 0.83 16.28
CA ALA A 6 -7.14 0.89 17.31
C ALA A 6 -6.74 2.00 18.30
N ILE A 7 -7.41 3.14 18.24
CA ILE A 7 -7.25 4.24 19.21
C ILE A 7 -8.13 3.90 20.41
N CYS A 8 -7.51 3.56 21.55
CA CYS A 8 -8.15 3.65 22.85
C CYS A 8 -8.30 5.13 23.21
N ALA A 9 -9.52 5.66 23.22
CA ALA A 9 -9.83 6.93 23.84
C ALA A 9 -9.78 6.79 25.36
N PRO A 10 -9.16 7.71 26.09
CA PRO A 10 -9.28 7.74 27.54
C PRO A 10 -10.67 8.23 27.92
N THR A 11 -11.44 7.39 28.60
CA THR A 11 -12.69 7.78 29.26
C THR A 11 -12.37 8.71 30.44
N PHE A 12 -12.69 9.98 30.30
CA PHE A 12 -12.76 10.89 31.44
C PHE A 12 -14.05 10.61 32.21
N LEU A 13 -13.93 10.01 33.37
CA LEU A 13 -14.97 9.96 34.39
C LEU A 13 -15.04 11.35 35.08
N SER A 14 -16.09 12.10 34.82
CA SER A 14 -16.44 13.30 35.53
C SER A 14 -17.14 12.91 36.84
N THR A 15 -16.50 13.18 37.97
CA THR A 15 -17.16 13.22 39.29
C THR A 15 -17.60 14.64 39.61
N PRO A 16 -18.77 14.84 40.22
CA PRO A 16 -19.26 16.20 40.53
C PRO A 16 -18.57 16.79 41.76
N VAL A 17 -18.15 18.05 41.63
CA VAL A 17 -17.59 18.85 42.71
C VAL A 17 -18.71 19.43 43.56
N SER A 18 -18.73 19.07 44.82
CA SER A 18 -19.51 19.71 45.85
C SER A 18 -18.72 20.89 46.46
N SER A 19 -19.36 22.06 46.48
CA SER A 19 -18.83 23.31 47.04
C SER A 19 -18.91 23.31 48.58
N THR A 20 -17.78 23.65 49.24
CA THR A 20 -17.81 24.31 50.55
C THR A 20 -16.68 25.33 50.68
N LYS A 21 -17.06 26.47 51.15
CA LYS A 21 -16.25 27.68 51.41
C LYS A 21 -15.44 27.59 52.71
N SER A 22 -14.39 28.36 52.74
CA SER A 22 -13.75 29.16 53.81
C SER A 22 -12.35 28.67 54.19
N SER A 23 -11.35 29.45 54.31
CA SER A 23 -11.03 30.70 54.94
C SER A 23 -9.50 30.80 55.07
N ILE A 24 -9.02 31.93 54.78
CA ILE A 24 -7.72 32.61 54.96
C ILE A 24 -6.91 32.13 56.19
N TYR A 25 -5.58 31.90 56.04
CA TYR A 25 -4.53 32.44 56.90
C TYR A 25 -3.16 32.43 56.22
N THR A 26 -2.57 33.58 56.17
CA THR A 26 -1.17 33.92 55.83
C THR A 26 -0.26 33.55 57.01
N THR A 27 0.92 32.95 56.73
CA THR A 27 2.17 33.27 57.43
C THR A 27 3.39 32.84 56.59
N SER A 28 4.26 33.81 56.40
CA SER A 28 5.62 33.72 55.89
C SER A 28 6.57 33.09 56.89
N SER A 29 7.51 32.21 56.48
CA SER A 29 8.84 32.19 57.05
C SER A 29 9.81 31.42 56.15
N SER A 30 10.88 32.08 55.81
CA SER A 30 12.12 31.62 55.22
C SER A 30 12.83 30.55 56.03
N LEU A 31 13.48 29.57 55.40
CA LEU A 31 14.79 29.06 55.82
C LEU A 31 15.43 28.20 54.73
N ALA A 32 16.65 28.59 54.43
CA ALA A 32 17.60 27.88 53.56
C ALA A 32 18.16 26.64 54.23
N SER A 33 18.39 25.53 53.47
CA SER A 33 19.63 24.75 53.65
C SER A 33 19.74 23.57 52.67
N GLN A 34 20.85 23.62 51.94
CA GLN A 34 21.81 22.53 51.67
C GLN A 34 21.36 21.31 50.84
N SER A 35 21.88 21.35 49.60
CA SER A 35 22.08 20.25 48.69
C SER A 35 23.04 19.18 49.22
N LYS A 36 22.66 17.93 49.18
CA LYS A 36 23.57 16.78 49.13
C LYS A 36 23.15 15.84 48.01
N THR A 37 23.91 15.82 46.94
CA THR A 37 23.80 14.83 45.84
C THR A 37 24.60 13.57 46.26
N PRO A 38 24.05 12.36 46.05
CA PRO A 38 24.81 11.13 46.15
C PRO A 38 25.55 10.87 44.84
N LYS A 39 26.85 10.64 44.91
CA LYS A 39 27.71 10.17 43.81
C LYS A 39 27.38 8.69 43.50
N LEU A 40 26.92 8.42 42.25
CA LEU A 40 26.93 7.05 41.74
C LEU A 40 28.34 6.63 41.34
N HIS A 41 28.80 5.52 41.89
CA HIS A 41 30.02 4.82 41.48
C HIS A 41 29.70 4.00 40.21
N LEU A 42 30.43 4.27 39.14
CA LEU A 42 30.50 3.43 37.94
C LEU A 42 31.57 2.33 38.19
N PRO A 43 31.31 1.07 37.83
CA PRO A 43 32.32 0.03 37.88
C PRO A 43 33.28 0.15 36.68
N LYS A 44 34.56 -0.10 36.95
CA LYS A 44 35.65 -0.06 35.99
C LYS A 44 35.51 -1.12 34.90
N ALA A 45 35.79 -0.72 33.65
CA ALA A 45 35.88 -1.58 32.49
C ALA A 45 36.96 -2.67 32.64
N ALA A 46 36.64 -3.90 32.24
CA ALA A 46 37.57 -4.98 32.11
C ALA A 46 38.42 -4.87 30.83
N PRO A 47 39.67 -5.38 30.80
CA PRO A 47 40.54 -5.27 29.64
C PRO A 47 40.17 -6.24 28.50
N PRO A 48 40.61 -5.96 27.24
CA PRO A 48 40.27 -6.77 26.09
C PRO A 48 41.04 -8.09 26.06
N LEU A 49 40.34 -9.19 25.80
CA LEU A 49 40.93 -10.50 25.55
C LEU A 49 41.55 -10.53 24.14
N GLY A 50 42.80 -10.96 24.07
CA GLY A 50 43.55 -11.12 22.82
C GLY A 50 43.05 -12.30 21.95
N PRO A 51 43.52 -12.39 20.69
CA PRO A 51 43.00 -13.35 19.72
C PRO A 51 43.50 -14.76 19.99
N SER A 52 42.58 -15.72 20.15
CA SER A 52 42.93 -17.15 20.22
C SER A 52 43.03 -17.72 18.81
N LEU A 53 44.20 -18.29 18.54
CA LEU A 53 44.58 -19.10 17.40
C LEU A 53 43.71 -20.39 17.37
N PHE A 54 42.96 -20.60 16.30
CA PHE A 54 42.50 -21.93 15.93
C PHE A 54 43.28 -22.40 14.70
N SER A 55 44.04 -23.48 14.85
CA SER A 55 44.75 -24.20 13.82
C SER A 55 43.76 -25.10 13.00
N PRO A 56 44.06 -25.34 11.71
CA PRO A 56 43.19 -26.16 10.88
C PRO A 56 43.52 -27.66 11.06
N TRP A 57 42.48 -28.46 11.15
CA TRP A 57 42.57 -29.91 11.11
C TRP A 57 42.78 -30.39 9.68
N SER A 58 43.97 -30.97 9.43
CA SER A 58 44.34 -31.70 8.23
C SER A 58 43.97 -33.16 8.41
N GLY A 59 43.29 -33.71 7.42
CA GLY A 59 43.34 -35.16 7.23
C GLY A 59 42.00 -35.81 6.92
N LEU A 60 41.70 -36.05 5.61
CA LEU A 60 41.27 -37.34 5.11
C LEU A 60 41.35 -37.33 3.58
N LYS A 61 42.14 -38.32 3.09
CA LYS A 61 42.44 -38.58 1.70
C LYS A 61 41.36 -39.39 1.02
N HIS A 62 41.19 -39.17 -0.28
CA HIS A 62 40.75 -40.07 -1.35
C HIS A 62 39.36 -40.71 -1.26
N LEU A 63 38.48 -40.26 -2.13
CA LEU A 63 37.63 -41.15 -2.92
C LEU A 63 37.30 -40.49 -4.27
N GLY A 64 37.42 -41.31 -5.31
CA GLY A 64 37.59 -40.97 -6.71
C GLY A 64 36.43 -40.23 -7.39
N ILE A 65 36.84 -39.39 -8.32
CA ILE A 65 36.01 -38.75 -9.33
C ILE A 65 35.71 -39.78 -10.42
N ILE A 66 34.45 -40.19 -10.56
CA ILE A 66 33.95 -40.85 -11.75
C ILE A 66 33.32 -39.80 -12.66
N SER A 67 34.05 -39.47 -13.73
CA SER A 67 33.54 -38.68 -14.84
C SER A 67 32.67 -39.57 -15.73
N ILE A 68 31.40 -39.24 -15.87
CA ILE A 68 30.51 -39.87 -16.87
C ILE A 68 30.21 -38.83 -17.94
N THR A 69 30.80 -39.04 -19.11
CA THR A 69 30.45 -38.36 -20.37
C THR A 69 29.21 -39.02 -20.97
N PRO A 70 28.20 -38.30 -21.46
CA PRO A 70 27.10 -38.90 -22.20
C PRO A 70 27.51 -39.13 -23.66
N LYS A 71 27.49 -40.42 -24.09
CA LYS A 71 27.52 -40.82 -25.51
C LYS A 71 26.16 -40.52 -26.15
N SER A 72 26.24 -39.90 -27.31
CA SER A 72 25.16 -39.76 -28.29
C SER A 72 24.63 -41.13 -28.74
N LEU A 73 23.32 -41.30 -28.71
CA LEU A 73 22.61 -42.33 -29.45
C LEU A 73 21.55 -41.66 -30.33
N ASN A 74 21.88 -41.63 -31.62
CA ASN A 74 20.93 -41.45 -32.72
C ASN A 74 20.10 -42.74 -32.84
N SER A 75 18.78 -42.62 -32.81
CA SER A 75 17.90 -43.58 -33.51
C SER A 75 16.62 -42.83 -33.93
N GLY A 76 16.45 -42.71 -35.24
CA GLY A 76 15.30 -42.12 -35.87
C GLY A 76 14.04 -42.96 -35.69
N ILE A 77 12.92 -42.29 -35.54
CA ILE A 77 11.60 -42.84 -35.86
C ILE A 77 10.88 -41.77 -36.68
N ASP A 78 10.63 -42.18 -37.93
CA ASP A 78 9.81 -41.53 -38.95
C ASP A 78 8.34 -41.77 -38.61
N THR A 79 7.55 -40.73 -38.36
CA THR A 79 6.10 -40.82 -38.45
C THR A 79 5.55 -39.56 -39.11
N ARG A 80 5.25 -39.75 -40.37
CA ARG A 80 4.41 -38.87 -41.19
C ARG A 80 3.01 -38.77 -40.55
N TYR A 81 2.53 -37.57 -40.30
CA TYR A 81 1.10 -37.31 -40.19
C TYR A 81 0.67 -36.23 -41.16
N THR A 82 -0.24 -36.66 -42.00
CA THR A 82 -0.88 -35.97 -43.09
C THR A 82 -1.81 -34.86 -42.64
N SER A 83 -1.74 -33.75 -43.34
CA SER A 83 -2.68 -32.62 -43.33
C SER A 83 -4.05 -33.02 -43.87
N PRO A 84 -5.15 -32.46 -43.35
CA PRO A 84 -6.40 -32.36 -44.11
C PRO A 84 -6.69 -30.94 -44.59
N ARG A 85 -6.80 -30.88 -45.84
CA ARG A 85 -7.51 -30.08 -46.84
C ARG A 85 -8.41 -28.94 -46.37
N THR A 86 -8.15 -27.80 -47.00
CA THR A 86 -9.01 -26.67 -47.31
C THR A 86 -10.35 -27.06 -47.93
N VAL A 87 -11.43 -26.43 -47.48
CA VAL A 87 -12.71 -26.32 -48.18
C VAL A 87 -13.08 -24.84 -48.18
N GLY A 88 -13.02 -24.20 -49.25
CA GLY A 88 -13.99 -23.71 -50.22
C GLY A 88 -14.71 -22.40 -49.79
N ASP A 89 -14.26 -21.30 -50.42
CA ASP A 89 -14.97 -20.00 -50.53
C ASP A 89 -16.41 -20.13 -51.05
N THR A 90 -17.33 -19.39 -50.52
CA THR A 90 -18.52 -18.95 -51.25
C THR A 90 -18.82 -17.49 -50.91
N TYR A 91 -18.50 -16.60 -51.83
CA TYR A 91 -18.87 -15.19 -51.85
C TYR A 91 -20.36 -15.04 -52.19
N LEU A 92 -21.11 -14.34 -51.36
CA LEU A 92 -22.39 -13.76 -51.77
C LEU A 92 -22.26 -12.22 -51.71
N LYS A 93 -22.17 -11.62 -52.89
CA LYS A 93 -22.28 -10.16 -53.09
C LYS A 93 -23.77 -9.80 -53.10
N ILE A 94 -24.21 -9.02 -52.14
CA ILE A 94 -25.45 -8.24 -52.26
C ILE A 94 -25.07 -6.76 -52.39
N LYS A 95 -25.36 -6.21 -53.56
CA LYS A 95 -25.34 -4.77 -53.82
C LYS A 95 -26.70 -4.19 -53.43
N THR A 96 -26.73 -3.28 -52.47
CA THR A 96 -27.82 -2.31 -52.36
C THR A 96 -27.24 -0.90 -52.32
N LYS A 97 -27.54 -0.16 -53.38
CA LYS A 97 -27.35 1.30 -53.42
C LYS A 97 -28.46 1.94 -52.61
N GLN A 98 -28.12 2.69 -51.60
CA GLN A 98 -28.94 3.80 -51.11
C GLN A 98 -28.04 5.00 -50.84
N SER A 99 -28.33 6.04 -51.61
CA SER A 99 -27.84 7.40 -51.45
C SER A 99 -28.53 8.00 -50.21
N ILE A 100 -27.80 8.40 -49.23
CA ILE A 100 -28.27 9.24 -48.11
C ILE A 100 -27.40 10.50 -48.07
N ASP A 101 -28.09 11.63 -48.18
CA ASP A 101 -27.54 12.97 -48.08
C ASP A 101 -26.68 13.15 -46.80
N ARG A 102 -25.47 13.64 -47.02
CA ARG A 102 -24.63 14.14 -45.96
C ARG A 102 -25.01 15.58 -45.62
N SER A 103 -25.86 15.76 -44.62
CA SER A 103 -25.82 17.00 -43.85
C SER A 103 -24.71 16.90 -42.82
N SER A 104 -23.66 17.64 -43.06
CA SER A 104 -22.53 17.81 -42.17
C SER A 104 -22.93 18.61 -40.93
N THR A 105 -23.28 17.94 -39.86
CA THR A 105 -23.18 18.54 -38.51
C THR A 105 -21.81 18.24 -37.98
N SER A 106 -20.92 19.24 -38.09
CA SER A 106 -19.64 19.28 -37.41
C SER A 106 -19.88 19.36 -35.91
N SER A 107 -19.86 18.22 -35.23
CA SER A 107 -19.61 18.20 -33.80
C SER A 107 -18.14 18.59 -33.60
N SER A 108 -17.90 19.87 -33.33
CA SER A 108 -16.64 20.33 -32.80
C SER A 108 -16.43 19.71 -31.44
N SER A 109 -15.72 18.55 -31.39
CA SER A 109 -15.03 18.14 -30.18
C SER A 109 -14.01 19.24 -29.88
N SER A 110 -14.32 20.09 -28.91
CA SER A 110 -13.36 21.03 -28.33
C SER A 110 -12.24 20.20 -27.71
N VAL A 111 -11.21 19.92 -28.49
CA VAL A 111 -9.87 19.61 -27.97
C VAL A 111 -9.47 20.89 -27.27
N VAL A 112 -9.64 20.95 -25.95
CA VAL A 112 -9.06 22.01 -25.12
C VAL A 112 -7.58 21.93 -25.40
N ALA A 113 -7.08 22.89 -26.18
CA ALA A 113 -5.65 23.08 -26.38
C ALA A 113 -5.08 23.37 -24.99
N MET A 114 -4.47 22.36 -24.35
CA MET A 114 -3.69 22.58 -23.13
C MET A 114 -2.59 23.57 -23.53
N SER A 115 -2.61 24.76 -22.92
CA SER A 115 -1.50 25.69 -23.01
C SER A 115 -0.25 24.92 -22.58
N SER A 116 0.72 24.77 -23.46
CA SER A 116 1.95 24.03 -23.17
C SER A 116 2.70 24.73 -22.04
N THR A 117 2.52 24.25 -20.83
CA THR A 117 3.31 24.64 -19.65
C THR A 117 4.58 23.80 -19.51
N ALA A 118 4.88 23.00 -20.55
CA ALA A 118 6.07 22.17 -20.61
C ALA A 118 7.33 23.01 -20.40
N GLY A 119 8.20 22.56 -19.49
CA GLY A 119 9.44 23.28 -19.16
C GLY A 119 9.25 24.52 -18.26
N GLN A 120 8.02 24.90 -17.90
CA GLN A 120 7.73 26.06 -17.06
C GLN A 120 7.33 25.65 -15.63
N VAL A 121 7.56 26.53 -14.67
CA VAL A 121 7.01 26.40 -13.31
C VAL A 121 5.50 26.67 -13.38
N ILE A 122 4.70 25.82 -12.74
CA ILE A 122 3.26 26.00 -12.58
C ILE A 122 2.98 26.46 -11.14
N LYS A 123 2.07 27.44 -10.99
CA LYS A 123 1.46 27.76 -9.71
C LYS A 123 0.13 27.05 -9.59
N CYS A 124 -0.09 26.37 -8.46
CA CYS A 124 -1.31 25.63 -8.20
C CYS A 124 -1.60 25.53 -6.70
N LYS A 125 -2.82 25.12 -6.35
CA LYS A 125 -3.18 24.86 -4.96
C LYS A 125 -2.65 23.49 -4.51
N ALA A 126 -2.13 23.45 -3.28
CA ALA A 126 -1.74 22.22 -2.59
C ALA A 126 -2.13 22.28 -1.12
N ALA A 127 -2.40 21.13 -0.52
CA ALA A 127 -2.63 20.97 0.91
C ALA A 127 -1.31 20.68 1.61
N VAL A 128 -0.71 21.70 2.22
CA VAL A 128 0.61 21.61 2.85
C VAL A 128 0.46 21.28 4.34
N ALA A 129 1.17 20.26 4.78
CA ALA A 129 1.39 19.99 6.19
C ALA A 129 2.64 20.74 6.65
N TRP A 130 2.48 21.74 7.47
CA TRP A 130 3.60 22.52 8.03
C TRP A 130 4.19 21.89 9.27
N GLU A 131 3.35 21.24 10.07
CA GLU A 131 3.74 20.61 11.34
C GLU A 131 2.99 19.30 11.54
N ALA A 132 3.56 18.42 12.37
CA ALA A 132 2.96 17.14 12.72
C ALA A 132 1.59 17.32 13.42
N GLY A 133 0.58 16.58 12.96
CA GLY A 133 -0.74 16.53 13.59
C GLY A 133 -1.56 17.83 13.47
N LYS A 134 -1.10 18.85 12.73
CA LYS A 134 -1.85 20.07 12.49
C LYS A 134 -2.68 19.97 11.20
N PRO A 135 -3.83 20.65 11.13
CA PRO A 135 -4.63 20.68 9.91
C PRO A 135 -3.79 21.07 8.69
N LEU A 136 -4.05 20.45 7.56
CA LEU A 136 -3.43 20.82 6.29
C LEU A 136 -3.92 22.21 5.89
N VAL A 137 -3.01 23.03 5.36
CA VAL A 137 -3.29 24.36 4.86
C VAL A 137 -3.31 24.33 3.34
N ILE A 138 -4.45 24.71 2.72
CA ILE A 138 -4.54 24.84 1.28
C ILE A 138 -4.00 26.20 0.87
N GLU A 139 -2.96 26.20 0.05
CA GLU A 139 -2.29 27.41 -0.39
C GLU A 139 -1.67 27.25 -1.76
N GLU A 140 -1.34 28.37 -2.42
CA GLU A 140 -0.63 28.39 -3.68
C GLU A 140 0.83 27.98 -3.48
N VAL A 141 1.28 26.99 -4.26
CA VAL A 141 2.65 26.52 -4.33
C VAL A 141 3.16 26.57 -5.76
N GLU A 142 4.47 26.56 -5.91
CA GLU A 142 5.15 26.44 -7.21
C GLU A 142 5.54 24.99 -7.45
N VAL A 143 5.23 24.47 -8.65
CA VAL A 143 5.59 23.11 -9.09
C VAL A 143 6.56 23.22 -10.25
N ALA A 144 7.80 22.78 -10.04
CA ALA A 144 8.85 22.81 -11.05
C ALA A 144 8.51 21.89 -12.24
N PRO A 145 9.08 22.15 -13.43
CA PRO A 145 8.97 21.23 -14.56
C PRO A 145 9.63 19.89 -14.25
N PRO A 146 9.14 18.79 -14.87
CA PRO A 146 9.72 17.47 -14.69
C PRO A 146 11.13 17.42 -15.28
N GLN A 147 12.05 16.78 -14.56
CA GLN A 147 13.41 16.51 -14.99
C GLN A 147 13.51 15.16 -15.70
N ALA A 148 14.72 14.70 -16.04
CA ALA A 148 14.92 13.43 -16.71
C ALA A 148 14.24 12.25 -15.96
N ASN A 149 13.50 11.42 -16.71
CA ASN A 149 12.69 10.29 -16.20
C ASN A 149 11.56 10.69 -15.23
N GLU A 150 11.09 11.93 -15.27
CA GLU A 150 9.98 12.43 -14.49
C GLU A 150 8.82 12.83 -15.40
N ALA A 151 7.60 12.82 -14.86
CA ALA A 151 6.44 13.42 -15.52
C ALA A 151 5.68 14.29 -14.51
N ARG A 152 5.16 15.41 -14.97
CA ARG A 152 4.24 16.25 -14.20
C ARG A 152 2.82 15.82 -14.53
N VAL A 153 2.04 15.58 -13.48
CA VAL A 153 0.69 15.03 -13.56
C VAL A 153 -0.29 16.03 -12.96
N LYS A 154 -1.35 16.34 -13.71
CA LYS A 154 -2.53 17.01 -13.17
C LYS A 154 -3.37 15.99 -12.42
N ILE A 155 -3.51 16.14 -11.10
CA ILE A 155 -4.32 15.27 -10.28
C ILE A 155 -5.79 15.70 -10.41
N LEU A 156 -6.68 14.75 -10.67
CA LEU A 156 -8.12 14.99 -10.74
C LEU A 156 -8.83 14.45 -9.51
N PHE A 157 -8.41 13.28 -9.03
CA PHE A 157 -8.95 12.61 -7.85
C PHE A 157 -7.81 12.06 -7.01
N THR A 158 -7.92 12.19 -5.70
CA THR A 158 -7.01 11.55 -4.75
C THR A 158 -7.81 10.96 -3.59
N SER A 159 -7.25 9.98 -2.90
CA SER A 159 -7.88 9.32 -1.77
C SER A 159 -6.99 9.42 -0.54
N LEU A 160 -7.61 9.46 0.64
CA LEU A 160 -6.89 9.45 1.91
C LEU A 160 -6.68 8.02 2.40
N CYS A 161 -5.44 7.71 2.77
CA CYS A 161 -5.02 6.43 3.33
C CYS A 161 -4.49 6.60 4.76
N HIS A 162 -4.54 5.54 5.58
CA HIS A 162 -3.93 5.55 6.93
C HIS A 162 -2.41 5.83 6.90
N THR A 163 -1.73 5.52 5.80
CA THR A 163 -0.32 5.86 5.64
C THR A 163 -0.09 7.38 5.65
N ASP A 164 -0.97 8.15 5.01
CA ASP A 164 -0.90 9.62 5.07
C ASP A 164 -1.05 10.12 6.50
N VAL A 165 -2.03 9.58 7.24
CA VAL A 165 -2.29 9.95 8.64
C VAL A 165 -1.11 9.58 9.54
N TYR A 166 -0.55 8.38 9.37
CA TYR A 166 0.57 7.90 10.19
C TYR A 166 1.80 8.80 10.08
N PHE A 167 2.14 9.24 8.86
CA PHE A 167 3.26 10.16 8.66
C PHE A 167 2.90 11.62 9.00
N TRP A 168 1.63 12.01 8.86
CA TRP A 168 1.15 13.32 9.30
C TRP A 168 1.20 13.46 10.83
N GLU A 169 0.82 12.43 11.58
CA GLU A 169 0.97 12.40 13.04
C GLU A 169 2.43 12.34 13.49
N ALA A 170 3.32 11.84 12.64
CA ALA A 170 4.76 11.61 12.89
C ALA A 170 5.05 10.80 14.16
N LYS A 171 4.11 9.98 14.63
CA LYS A 171 4.27 9.11 15.80
C LYS A 171 5.17 7.93 15.44
N GLY A 172 6.35 7.82 16.11
CA GLY A 172 7.30 6.73 15.85
C GLY A 172 8.01 6.81 14.50
N GLN A 173 7.98 7.99 13.83
CA GLN A 173 8.65 8.27 12.57
C GLN A 173 9.53 9.52 12.68
N THR A 174 10.53 9.64 11.82
CA THR A 174 11.30 10.88 11.69
C THR A 174 10.41 11.93 11.02
N PRO A 175 10.06 13.04 11.72
CA PRO A 175 9.23 14.08 11.12
C PRO A 175 9.98 14.77 9.98
N LEU A 176 9.29 14.98 8.85
CA LEU A 176 9.81 15.71 7.71
C LEU A 176 8.74 16.69 7.22
N PHE A 177 8.89 17.96 7.57
CA PHE A 177 7.98 19.05 7.24
C PHE A 177 8.75 20.30 6.76
N PRO A 178 8.15 21.22 5.97
CA PRO A 178 6.80 21.13 5.40
C PRO A 178 6.70 20.05 4.33
N ARG A 179 5.52 19.43 4.17
CA ARG A 179 5.32 18.29 3.27
C ARG A 179 3.94 18.32 2.60
N ILE A 180 3.87 17.88 1.36
CA ILE A 180 2.59 17.56 0.69
C ILE A 180 2.43 16.05 0.70
N PHE A 181 1.35 15.56 1.33
CA PHE A 181 0.99 14.15 1.42
C PHE A 181 0.19 13.68 0.19
N GLY A 182 -0.37 12.48 0.26
CA GLY A 182 -1.17 11.85 -0.78
C GLY A 182 -0.38 10.87 -1.66
N HIS A 183 -0.95 9.67 -1.86
CA HIS A 183 -0.32 8.62 -2.67
C HIS A 183 -1.32 7.65 -3.31
N GLU A 184 -2.63 7.89 -3.16
CA GLU A 184 -3.69 7.18 -3.89
C GLU A 184 -4.38 8.19 -4.81
N ALA A 185 -4.10 8.16 -6.12
CA ALA A 185 -4.65 9.18 -7.00
C ALA A 185 -4.83 8.71 -8.45
N GLY A 186 -5.65 9.46 -9.18
CA GLY A 186 -5.78 9.38 -10.62
C GLY A 186 -5.62 10.76 -11.24
N GLY A 187 -4.90 10.83 -12.35
CA GLY A 187 -4.62 12.11 -13.02
C GLY A 187 -4.25 11.93 -14.47
N ILE A 188 -3.90 13.05 -15.09
CA ILE A 188 -3.52 13.15 -16.50
C ILE A 188 -2.10 13.70 -16.59
N VAL A 189 -1.26 13.09 -17.41
CA VAL A 189 0.09 13.60 -17.69
C VAL A 189 -0.02 14.97 -18.37
N GLU A 190 0.57 15.98 -17.75
CA GLU A 190 0.63 17.34 -18.30
C GLU A 190 1.87 17.54 -19.16
N SER A 191 3.04 17.13 -18.66
CA SER A 191 4.30 17.18 -19.40
C SER A 191 5.24 16.06 -18.92
N VAL A 192 6.25 15.75 -19.74
CA VAL A 192 7.25 14.75 -19.48
C VAL A 192 8.65 15.33 -19.59
N GLY A 193 9.58 14.83 -18.79
CA GLY A 193 10.99 15.18 -18.82
C GLY A 193 11.77 14.40 -19.87
N GLU A 194 13.05 14.70 -19.97
CA GLU A 194 13.97 14.00 -20.88
C GLU A 194 14.02 12.50 -20.62
N GLY A 195 14.16 11.69 -21.69
CA GLY A 195 14.28 10.23 -21.60
C GLY A 195 12.96 9.48 -21.39
N VAL A 196 11.82 10.16 -21.26
CA VAL A 196 10.52 9.53 -21.12
C VAL A 196 9.97 9.16 -22.49
N THR A 197 9.74 7.87 -22.74
CA THR A 197 9.30 7.34 -24.03
C THR A 197 7.96 6.63 -24.01
N ASP A 198 7.50 6.21 -22.82
CA ASP A 198 6.32 5.37 -22.65
C ASP A 198 5.09 6.14 -22.09
N LEU A 199 5.29 7.41 -21.76
CA LEU A 199 4.24 8.34 -21.36
C LEU A 199 4.28 9.60 -22.25
N LYS A 200 3.11 10.20 -22.45
CA LYS A 200 2.94 11.47 -23.16
C LYS A 200 1.85 12.32 -22.53
N PRO A 201 1.85 13.64 -22.76
CA PRO A 201 0.76 14.51 -22.34
C PRO A 201 -0.59 13.97 -22.81
N GLY A 202 -1.58 13.99 -21.90
CA GLY A 202 -2.92 13.45 -22.10
C GLY A 202 -3.10 11.98 -21.68
N ASP A 203 -2.04 11.25 -21.36
CA ASP A 203 -2.18 9.88 -20.83
C ASP A 203 -2.80 9.90 -19.43
N HIS A 204 -3.77 9.02 -19.20
CA HIS A 204 -4.35 8.78 -17.87
C HIS A 204 -3.43 7.88 -17.05
N VAL A 205 -3.13 8.30 -15.83
CA VAL A 205 -2.16 7.62 -14.97
C VAL A 205 -2.61 7.54 -13.52
N LEU A 206 -2.12 6.49 -12.84
CA LEU A 206 -2.20 6.35 -11.40
C LEU A 206 -0.79 6.48 -10.82
N PRO A 207 -0.49 7.51 -10.00
CA PRO A 207 0.74 7.58 -9.22
C PRO A 207 0.78 6.48 -8.16
N VAL A 208 1.93 5.84 -7.96
CA VAL A 208 2.10 4.76 -7.00
C VAL A 208 3.35 4.95 -6.15
N PHE A 209 3.25 4.64 -4.86
CA PHE A 209 4.32 4.84 -3.87
C PHE A 209 5.49 3.86 -3.99
N THR A 210 5.32 2.77 -4.72
CA THR A 210 6.36 1.79 -5.05
C THR A 210 6.34 1.59 -6.56
N GLY A 211 7.49 1.71 -7.21
CA GLY A 211 7.55 1.74 -8.66
C GLY A 211 8.15 0.48 -9.27
N GLU A 212 8.22 0.48 -10.59
CA GLU A 212 8.79 -0.59 -11.41
C GLU A 212 9.68 0.00 -12.50
N CYS A 213 11.01 -0.24 -12.41
CA CYS A 213 11.95 0.22 -13.42
C CYS A 213 12.04 -0.72 -14.64
N LYS A 214 11.50 -1.93 -14.54
CA LYS A 214 11.53 -3.02 -15.55
C LYS A 214 12.92 -3.62 -15.84
N GLU A 215 14.01 -3.03 -15.30
CA GLU A 215 15.39 -3.40 -15.65
C GLU A 215 16.12 -4.16 -14.56
N CYS A 216 15.84 -3.89 -13.27
CA CYS A 216 16.55 -4.54 -12.18
C CYS A 216 16.13 -6.02 -12.02
N ARG A 217 16.95 -6.78 -11.31
CA ARG A 217 16.70 -8.20 -11.06
C ARG A 217 15.35 -8.49 -10.41
N HIS A 218 14.88 -7.61 -9.51
CA HIS A 218 13.57 -7.77 -8.86
C HIS A 218 12.42 -7.56 -9.85
N CYS A 219 12.52 -6.54 -10.72
CA CYS A 219 11.51 -6.32 -11.76
C CYS A 219 11.47 -7.46 -12.79
N LYS A 220 12.62 -8.09 -13.07
CA LYS A 220 12.75 -9.24 -13.99
C LYS A 220 12.37 -10.58 -13.34
N SER A 221 12.31 -10.66 -12.02
CA SER A 221 11.90 -11.87 -11.28
C SER A 221 10.38 -11.99 -11.28
N GLU A 222 9.86 -13.21 -11.39
CA GLU A 222 8.42 -13.48 -11.22
C GLU A 222 7.98 -13.49 -9.76
N GLU A 223 8.91 -13.46 -8.80
CA GLU A 223 8.62 -13.62 -7.38
C GLU A 223 8.59 -12.29 -6.61
N SER A 224 9.06 -11.18 -7.19
CA SER A 224 9.30 -9.94 -6.43
C SER A 224 8.85 -8.69 -7.17
N ASN A 225 8.24 -7.77 -6.41
CA ASN A 225 7.96 -6.40 -6.83
C ASN A 225 8.86 -5.36 -6.14
N MET A 226 9.91 -5.80 -5.43
CA MET A 226 10.80 -4.93 -4.65
C MET A 226 11.87 -4.28 -5.53
N CYS A 227 11.47 -3.41 -6.45
CA CYS A 227 12.35 -2.70 -7.38
C CYS A 227 13.55 -2.06 -6.66
N ASP A 228 14.78 -2.32 -7.13
CA ASP A 228 15.99 -1.79 -6.49
C ASP A 228 16.05 -0.25 -6.52
N LEU A 229 15.53 0.35 -7.58
CA LEU A 229 15.52 1.80 -7.77
C LEU A 229 14.33 2.50 -7.11
N LEU A 230 13.12 1.93 -7.24
CA LEU A 230 11.84 2.64 -7.03
C LEU A 230 10.97 2.04 -5.93
N ARG A 231 11.45 1.04 -5.17
CA ARG A 231 10.70 0.55 -4.00
C ARG A 231 10.46 1.68 -3.02
N ILE A 232 9.41 1.54 -2.24
CA ILE A 232 9.00 2.52 -1.25
C ILE A 232 10.19 3.02 -0.40
N ASN A 233 10.25 4.34 -0.23
CA ASN A 233 11.17 5.00 0.69
C ASN A 233 10.42 6.13 1.39
N THR A 234 10.13 5.94 2.67
CA THR A 234 9.34 6.87 3.49
C THR A 234 10.12 8.05 4.02
N ASP A 235 11.45 7.90 4.12
CA ASP A 235 12.34 8.94 4.65
C ASP A 235 12.73 9.96 3.59
N ARG A 236 12.63 9.58 2.31
CA ARG A 236 13.00 10.46 1.21
C ARG A 236 11.90 11.47 0.91
N GLY A 237 12.21 12.75 1.06
CA GLY A 237 11.33 13.87 0.73
C GLY A 237 11.67 14.57 -0.60
N VAL A 238 12.58 14.02 -1.40
CA VAL A 238 13.14 14.62 -2.62
C VAL A 238 13.12 13.64 -3.79
N MET A 239 13.30 14.13 -5.01
CA MET A 239 13.38 13.30 -6.20
C MET A 239 14.71 12.53 -6.25
N LEU A 240 14.69 11.39 -6.96
CA LEU A 240 15.86 10.49 -7.07
C LEU A 240 16.98 11.08 -7.93
N SER A 241 16.61 11.83 -8.97
CA SER A 241 17.52 12.28 -10.02
C SER A 241 18.58 13.24 -9.52
N ASP A 242 18.19 14.18 -8.65
CA ASP A 242 19.03 15.31 -8.24
C ASP A 242 18.97 15.65 -6.75
N GLY A 243 18.22 14.88 -5.96
CA GLY A 243 18.05 15.13 -4.53
C GLY A 243 17.29 16.42 -4.19
N LYS A 244 16.52 16.98 -5.13
CA LYS A 244 15.75 18.21 -4.93
C LYS A 244 14.25 17.91 -4.90
N THR A 245 13.49 18.78 -4.23
CA THR A 245 12.03 18.78 -4.32
C THR A 245 11.58 19.48 -5.60
N ARG A 246 10.37 19.17 -6.06
CA ARG A 246 9.70 19.87 -7.16
C ARG A 246 8.66 20.88 -6.66
N PHE A 247 8.48 21.00 -5.36
CA PHE A 247 7.58 21.94 -4.75
C PHE A 247 8.33 23.04 -4.01
N SER A 248 7.84 24.28 -4.13
CA SER A 248 8.32 25.41 -3.34
C SER A 248 7.21 26.41 -3.07
N LYS A 249 7.42 27.24 -2.05
CA LYS A 249 6.61 28.41 -1.77
C LYS A 249 7.52 29.56 -1.34
N ASN A 250 7.51 30.66 -2.06
CA ASN A 250 8.36 31.83 -1.80
C ASN A 250 9.85 31.45 -1.67
N GLY A 251 10.33 30.50 -2.50
CA GLY A 251 11.69 29.98 -2.47
C GLY A 251 11.98 28.96 -1.36
N GLN A 252 11.03 28.71 -0.44
CA GLN A 252 11.17 27.65 0.54
C GLN A 252 10.77 26.28 -0.05
N PRO A 253 11.62 25.25 0.04
CA PRO A 253 11.29 23.93 -0.44
C PRO A 253 10.20 23.26 0.39
N ILE A 254 9.28 22.52 -0.26
CA ILE A 254 8.26 21.69 0.37
C ILE A 254 8.55 20.24 -0.06
N TYR A 255 8.63 19.31 0.90
CA TYR A 255 9.06 17.94 0.65
C TYR A 255 7.98 17.07 0.02
N HIS A 256 8.41 16.11 -0.79
CA HIS A 256 7.56 15.05 -1.32
C HIS A 256 7.22 14.00 -0.26
N PHE A 257 6.12 13.30 -0.49
CA PHE A 257 5.73 12.10 0.27
C PHE A 257 5.77 10.87 -0.63
N VAL A 258 6.60 9.89 -0.29
CA VAL A 258 6.81 8.62 -1.03
C VAL A 258 6.93 8.77 -2.56
N GLY A 259 7.41 9.94 -3.01
CA GLY A 259 7.61 10.23 -4.43
C GLY A 259 6.34 10.51 -5.24
N THR A 260 5.20 10.77 -4.59
CA THR A 260 3.90 11.00 -5.24
C THR A 260 3.27 12.35 -4.93
N SER A 261 3.01 12.70 -3.65
CA SER A 261 2.46 13.99 -3.19
C SER A 261 1.20 14.45 -3.92
N THR A 262 0.14 13.65 -3.83
CA THR A 262 -1.06 13.85 -4.65
C THR A 262 -2.09 14.81 -4.03
N PHE A 263 -1.85 15.35 -2.83
CA PHE A 263 -2.68 16.41 -2.26
C PHE A 263 -2.32 17.78 -2.81
N SER A 264 -2.17 17.83 -4.12
CA SER A 264 -1.84 19.02 -4.92
C SER A 264 -2.50 18.90 -6.29
N GLU A 265 -2.92 20.00 -6.88
CA GLU A 265 -3.50 20.00 -8.25
C GLU A 265 -2.52 19.48 -9.30
N TYR A 266 -1.22 19.71 -9.10
CA TYR A 266 -0.14 19.15 -9.91
C TYR A 266 0.94 18.55 -9.03
N THR A 267 1.52 17.45 -9.48
CA THR A 267 2.68 16.83 -8.85
C THR A 267 3.67 16.33 -9.88
N VAL A 268 4.93 16.16 -9.49
CA VAL A 268 5.95 15.54 -10.33
C VAL A 268 6.34 14.19 -9.75
N VAL A 269 6.33 13.15 -10.59
CA VAL A 269 6.54 11.76 -10.21
C VAL A 269 7.56 11.14 -11.16
N HIS A 270 8.42 10.26 -10.64
CA HIS A 270 9.29 9.44 -11.50
C HIS A 270 8.43 8.50 -12.34
N VAL A 271 8.69 8.41 -13.66
CA VAL A 271 7.85 7.65 -14.61
C VAL A 271 7.67 6.18 -14.25
N GLY A 272 8.66 5.58 -13.61
CA GLY A 272 8.55 4.21 -13.08
C GLY A 272 7.56 4.06 -11.91
N CYS A 273 7.06 5.17 -11.34
CA CYS A 273 6.00 5.23 -10.34
C CYS A 273 4.67 5.72 -10.91
N LEU A 274 4.51 5.72 -12.24
CA LEU A 274 3.27 6.07 -12.93
C LEU A 274 2.75 4.87 -13.71
N ILE A 275 1.51 4.51 -13.44
CA ILE A 275 0.81 3.43 -14.11
C ILE A 275 -0.07 4.05 -15.20
N LYS A 276 0.26 3.80 -16.46
CA LYS A 276 -0.62 4.19 -17.57
C LYS A 276 -1.81 3.24 -17.64
N ILE A 277 -3.01 3.79 -17.69
CA ILE A 277 -4.26 3.03 -17.69
C ILE A 277 -5.13 3.38 -18.89
N ASN A 278 -6.15 2.58 -19.11
CA ASN A 278 -7.19 2.84 -20.10
C ASN A 278 -7.82 4.22 -19.86
N PRO A 279 -7.81 5.13 -20.84
CA PRO A 279 -8.38 6.48 -20.67
C PRO A 279 -9.89 6.49 -20.45
N ALA A 280 -10.60 5.39 -20.75
CA ALA A 280 -12.03 5.25 -20.47
C ALA A 280 -12.32 4.86 -19.01
N ALA A 281 -11.30 4.48 -18.22
CA ALA A 281 -11.48 4.12 -16.82
C ALA A 281 -11.84 5.36 -15.99
N PRO A 282 -12.87 5.28 -15.12
CA PRO A 282 -13.28 6.39 -14.28
C PRO A 282 -12.25 6.61 -13.17
N LEU A 283 -11.51 7.74 -13.26
CA LEU A 283 -10.39 8.05 -12.37
C LEU A 283 -10.81 8.17 -10.90
N ASP A 284 -12.04 8.61 -10.63
CA ASP A 284 -12.62 8.70 -9.28
C ASP A 284 -12.83 7.34 -8.62
N LYS A 285 -12.84 6.26 -9.41
CA LYS A 285 -12.98 4.88 -8.93
C LYS A 285 -11.63 4.17 -8.88
N VAL A 286 -10.89 4.20 -9.98
CA VAL A 286 -9.67 3.41 -10.11
C VAL A 286 -8.47 4.00 -9.34
N CYS A 287 -8.54 5.26 -8.90
CA CYS A 287 -7.48 5.88 -8.10
C CYS A 287 -7.15 5.11 -6.80
N VAL A 288 -8.11 4.39 -6.21
CA VAL A 288 -7.90 3.59 -4.99
C VAL A 288 -7.02 2.35 -5.24
N LEU A 289 -6.79 1.97 -6.51
CA LEU A 289 -5.88 0.89 -6.88
C LEU A 289 -4.40 1.28 -6.72
N SER A 290 -4.11 2.55 -6.52
CA SER A 290 -2.72 3.02 -6.32
C SER A 290 -2.08 2.55 -5.01
N CYS A 291 -2.86 2.05 -4.04
CA CYS A 291 -2.33 1.59 -2.75
C CYS A 291 -3.14 0.46 -2.13
N GLY A 292 -4.07 0.81 -1.21
CA GLY A 292 -4.62 -0.14 -0.23
C GLY A 292 -5.43 -1.27 -0.84
N ILE A 293 -6.21 -1.00 -1.88
CA ILE A 293 -7.08 -2.02 -2.47
C ILE A 293 -6.24 -3.06 -3.23
N SER A 294 -5.29 -2.63 -4.05
CA SER A 294 -4.34 -3.54 -4.71
C SER A 294 -3.51 -4.31 -3.69
N THR A 295 -3.10 -3.65 -2.60
CA THR A 295 -2.34 -4.30 -1.52
C THR A 295 -3.11 -5.48 -0.91
N GLY A 296 -4.37 -5.28 -0.52
CA GLY A 296 -5.19 -6.34 0.10
C GLY A 296 -5.55 -7.46 -0.88
N LEU A 297 -6.00 -7.10 -2.09
CA LEU A 297 -6.29 -8.06 -3.15
C LEU A 297 -5.07 -8.94 -3.45
N GLY A 298 -3.92 -8.32 -3.70
CA GLY A 298 -2.69 -9.04 -4.04
C GLY A 298 -2.13 -9.84 -2.88
N ALA A 299 -2.21 -9.35 -1.64
CA ALA A 299 -1.79 -10.13 -0.47
C ALA A 299 -2.51 -11.48 -0.42
N THR A 300 -3.78 -11.51 -0.81
CA THR A 300 -4.56 -12.74 -0.86
C THR A 300 -4.33 -13.51 -2.15
N LEU A 301 -4.50 -12.88 -3.32
CA LEU A 301 -4.49 -13.57 -4.61
C LEU A 301 -3.07 -13.99 -5.06
N ASN A 302 -2.06 -13.14 -4.81
CA ASN A 302 -0.70 -13.36 -5.29
C ASN A 302 0.21 -14.02 -4.25
N VAL A 303 -0.04 -13.82 -2.93
CA VAL A 303 0.88 -14.25 -1.87
C VAL A 303 0.30 -15.37 -1.01
N ALA A 304 -0.88 -15.19 -0.42
CA ALA A 304 -1.56 -16.23 0.36
C ALA A 304 -2.06 -17.38 -0.51
N LYS A 305 -2.57 -17.07 -1.69
CA LYS A 305 -3.03 -18.01 -2.73
C LYS A 305 -3.97 -19.08 -2.16
N PRO A 306 -5.11 -18.68 -1.55
CA PRO A 306 -6.06 -19.68 -1.07
C PRO A 306 -6.63 -20.48 -2.24
N LYS A 307 -6.79 -21.77 -2.04
CA LYS A 307 -7.48 -22.65 -2.99
C LYS A 307 -9.00 -22.56 -2.76
N LYS A 308 -9.79 -22.87 -3.78
CA LYS A 308 -11.24 -22.98 -3.66
C LYS A 308 -11.61 -23.92 -2.51
N GLY A 309 -12.52 -23.48 -1.66
CA GLY A 309 -12.99 -24.21 -0.50
C GLY A 309 -12.18 -24.06 0.79
N GLN A 310 -11.02 -23.39 0.74
CA GLN A 310 -10.18 -23.14 1.92
C GLN A 310 -10.76 -22.06 2.84
N SER A 311 -10.29 -22.04 4.08
CA SER A 311 -10.59 -21.03 5.11
C SER A 311 -9.55 -19.92 5.11
N VAL A 312 -10.00 -18.67 5.29
CA VAL A 312 -9.14 -17.48 5.33
C VAL A 312 -9.50 -16.62 6.54
N ALA A 313 -8.53 -16.31 7.40
CA ALA A 313 -8.68 -15.30 8.44
C ALA A 313 -8.11 -13.95 7.96
N VAL A 314 -8.84 -12.86 8.18
CA VAL A 314 -8.42 -11.50 7.86
C VAL A 314 -8.41 -10.68 9.13
N PHE A 315 -7.22 -10.23 9.54
CA PHE A 315 -7.04 -9.40 10.73
C PHE A 315 -7.07 -7.92 10.35
N GLY A 316 -8.05 -7.20 10.90
CA GLY A 316 -8.34 -5.80 10.56
C GLY A 316 -9.27 -5.66 9.36
N LEU A 317 -10.47 -5.10 9.58
CA LEU A 317 -11.51 -4.89 8.57
C LEU A 317 -11.56 -3.43 8.08
N GLY A 318 -10.38 -2.81 7.96
CA GLY A 318 -10.17 -1.57 7.21
C GLY A 318 -10.12 -1.84 5.70
N ALA A 319 -9.84 -0.81 4.90
CA ALA A 319 -9.86 -0.93 3.44
C ALA A 319 -8.97 -2.05 2.88
N VAL A 320 -7.78 -2.26 3.46
CA VAL A 320 -6.86 -3.33 3.04
C VAL A 320 -7.39 -4.70 3.41
N GLY A 321 -7.90 -4.85 4.64
CA GLY A 321 -8.49 -6.13 5.08
C GLY A 321 -9.75 -6.48 4.30
N LEU A 322 -10.61 -5.50 4.01
CA LEU A 322 -11.78 -5.71 3.15
C LEU A 322 -11.37 -6.10 1.72
N ALA A 323 -10.28 -5.52 1.19
CA ALA A 323 -9.73 -5.94 -0.10
C ALA A 323 -9.11 -7.34 -0.04
N ALA A 324 -8.50 -7.72 1.09
CA ALA A 324 -8.01 -9.09 1.32
C ALA A 324 -9.18 -10.10 1.39
N ALA A 325 -10.28 -9.73 2.06
CA ALA A 325 -11.50 -10.55 2.11
C ALA A 325 -12.13 -10.71 0.71
N GLU A 326 -12.19 -9.63 -0.07
CA GLU A 326 -12.65 -9.70 -1.47
C GLU A 326 -11.76 -10.62 -2.30
N GLY A 327 -10.45 -10.55 -2.14
CA GLY A 327 -9.50 -11.49 -2.77
C GLY A 327 -9.78 -12.95 -2.38
N ALA A 328 -10.10 -13.21 -1.11
CA ALA A 328 -10.47 -14.55 -0.64
C ALA A 328 -11.79 -15.03 -1.26
N ARG A 329 -12.78 -14.13 -1.37
CA ARG A 329 -14.06 -14.40 -2.05
C ARG A 329 -13.85 -14.74 -3.53
N ILE A 330 -13.04 -13.95 -4.24
CA ILE A 330 -12.69 -14.18 -5.66
C ILE A 330 -11.97 -15.53 -5.82
N ALA A 331 -11.06 -15.89 -4.90
CA ALA A 331 -10.38 -17.18 -4.91
C ALA A 331 -11.30 -18.37 -4.58
N GLY A 332 -12.53 -18.12 -4.13
CA GLY A 332 -13.52 -19.15 -3.79
C GLY A 332 -13.31 -19.79 -2.42
N ALA A 333 -12.78 -19.04 -1.45
CA ALA A 333 -12.72 -19.47 -0.06
C ALA A 333 -14.12 -19.80 0.46
N SER A 334 -14.26 -20.88 1.22
CA SER A 334 -15.55 -21.31 1.77
C SER A 334 -15.90 -20.61 3.09
N ARG A 335 -14.87 -20.22 3.85
CA ARG A 335 -14.99 -19.49 5.10
C ARG A 335 -14.04 -18.32 5.10
N ILE A 336 -14.54 -17.13 5.35
CA ILE A 336 -13.74 -15.91 5.47
C ILE A 336 -14.06 -15.31 6.83
N ILE A 337 -13.10 -15.41 7.75
CA ILE A 337 -13.26 -15.02 9.15
C ILE A 337 -12.62 -13.64 9.33
N GLY A 338 -13.43 -12.64 9.61
CA GLY A 338 -12.98 -11.28 9.89
C GLY A 338 -12.67 -11.09 11.37
N VAL A 339 -11.46 -10.62 11.68
CA VAL A 339 -11.01 -10.32 13.05
C VAL A 339 -10.82 -8.82 13.21
N ASP A 340 -11.62 -8.17 14.06
CA ASP A 340 -11.51 -6.73 14.30
C ASP A 340 -11.96 -6.35 15.72
N LEU A 341 -11.32 -5.35 16.32
CA LEU A 341 -11.69 -4.79 17.62
C LEU A 341 -12.94 -3.90 17.57
N ASN A 342 -13.36 -3.49 16.37
CA ASN A 342 -14.49 -2.63 16.12
C ASN A 342 -15.63 -3.40 15.43
N SER A 343 -16.56 -3.90 16.22
CA SER A 343 -17.72 -4.67 15.73
C SER A 343 -18.62 -3.90 14.76
N SER A 344 -18.55 -2.57 14.72
CA SER A 344 -19.31 -1.76 13.75
C SER A 344 -18.88 -2.01 12.30
N ARG A 345 -17.70 -2.60 12.07
CA ARG A 345 -17.19 -2.99 10.75
C ARG A 345 -17.79 -4.29 10.22
N PHE A 346 -18.39 -5.11 11.08
CA PHE A 346 -18.82 -6.46 10.71
C PHE A 346 -19.90 -6.47 9.64
N GLU A 347 -20.91 -5.60 9.77
CA GLU A 347 -21.98 -5.52 8.76
C GLU A 347 -21.47 -5.09 7.38
N GLU A 348 -20.55 -4.13 7.36
CA GLU A 348 -19.92 -3.69 6.11
C GLU A 348 -19.07 -4.79 5.48
N ALA A 349 -18.36 -5.56 6.29
CA ALA A 349 -17.47 -6.62 5.83
C ALA A 349 -18.22 -7.80 5.15
N LYS A 350 -19.50 -8.00 5.45
CA LYS A 350 -20.35 -8.99 4.73
C LYS A 350 -20.41 -8.72 3.22
N LYS A 351 -20.38 -7.46 2.81
CA LYS A 351 -20.37 -7.06 1.39
C LYS A 351 -19.11 -7.50 0.65
N PHE A 352 -18.05 -7.82 1.39
CA PHE A 352 -16.76 -8.28 0.89
C PHE A 352 -16.56 -9.80 1.05
N GLY A 353 -17.65 -10.52 1.36
CA GLY A 353 -17.66 -11.97 1.47
C GLY A 353 -17.23 -12.53 2.82
N VAL A 354 -17.06 -11.71 3.86
CA VAL A 354 -16.78 -12.20 5.22
C VAL A 354 -18.00 -12.96 5.74
N THR A 355 -17.77 -14.19 6.16
CA THR A 355 -18.81 -15.13 6.60
C THR A 355 -18.95 -15.22 8.11
N GLU A 356 -17.86 -14.97 8.83
CA GLU A 356 -17.78 -15.12 10.28
C GLU A 356 -16.95 -13.97 10.88
N PHE A 357 -17.20 -13.65 12.15
CA PHE A 357 -16.56 -12.52 12.82
C PHE A 357 -16.04 -12.91 14.20
N VAL A 358 -14.87 -12.38 14.54
CA VAL A 358 -14.25 -12.53 15.84
C VAL A 358 -13.81 -11.17 16.35
N ASN A 359 -14.35 -10.74 17.48
CA ASN A 359 -13.82 -9.57 18.18
C ASN A 359 -12.89 -10.06 19.30
N PRO A 360 -11.60 -9.74 19.28
CA PRO A 360 -10.67 -10.15 20.32
C PRO A 360 -11.06 -9.76 21.76
N LYS A 361 -11.88 -8.71 21.90
CA LYS A 361 -12.35 -8.25 23.22
C LYS A 361 -13.43 -9.15 23.83
N ASP A 362 -14.06 -10.00 23.04
CA ASP A 362 -15.16 -10.87 23.48
C ASP A 362 -14.64 -12.24 23.96
N HIS A 363 -13.31 -12.43 23.99
CA HIS A 363 -12.69 -13.71 24.34
C HIS A 363 -11.60 -13.54 25.40
N ASP A 364 -11.59 -14.42 26.40
CA ASP A 364 -10.53 -14.52 27.40
C ASP A 364 -9.30 -15.27 26.90
N LYS A 365 -9.47 -16.07 25.84
CA LYS A 365 -8.39 -16.86 25.21
C LYS A 365 -7.65 -16.04 24.16
N PRO A 366 -6.35 -16.33 23.90
CA PRO A 366 -5.64 -15.81 22.75
C PRO A 366 -6.38 -16.08 21.43
N ILE A 367 -6.45 -15.09 20.54
CA ILE A 367 -7.27 -15.17 19.32
C ILE A 367 -6.83 -16.29 18.38
N GLN A 368 -5.55 -16.62 18.32
CA GLN A 368 -5.07 -17.76 17.54
C GLN A 368 -5.66 -19.08 18.03
N GLN A 369 -5.92 -19.23 19.32
CA GLN A 369 -6.58 -20.43 19.87
C GLN A 369 -8.06 -20.45 19.51
N VAL A 370 -8.75 -19.31 19.63
CA VAL A 370 -10.16 -19.19 19.22
C VAL A 370 -10.33 -19.58 17.75
N LEU A 371 -9.48 -19.07 16.87
CA LEU A 371 -9.52 -19.37 15.44
C LEU A 371 -9.20 -20.84 15.16
N ALA A 372 -8.22 -21.41 15.86
CA ALA A 372 -7.90 -22.84 15.72
C ALA A 372 -9.04 -23.74 16.16
N GLU A 373 -9.72 -23.41 17.28
CA GLU A 373 -10.92 -24.14 17.77
C GLU A 373 -12.09 -24.02 16.77
N MET A 374 -12.27 -22.85 16.13
CA MET A 374 -13.33 -22.63 15.13
C MET A 374 -13.08 -23.36 13.80
N THR A 375 -11.85 -23.77 13.52
CA THR A 375 -11.43 -24.23 12.19
C THR A 375 -10.72 -25.58 12.20
N ASP A 376 -10.96 -26.38 13.22
CA ASP A 376 -10.43 -27.74 13.38
C ASP A 376 -8.89 -27.78 13.24
N GLY A 377 -8.20 -26.96 14.04
CA GLY A 377 -6.74 -26.93 14.15
C GLY A 377 -6.05 -25.75 13.46
N GLY A 378 -6.79 -24.88 12.80
CA GLY A 378 -6.28 -23.63 12.21
C GLY A 378 -6.89 -23.28 10.86
N VAL A 379 -6.75 -22.02 10.45
CA VAL A 379 -7.16 -21.59 9.11
C VAL A 379 -6.10 -21.97 8.07
N ASP A 380 -6.51 -22.20 6.83
CA ASP A 380 -5.56 -22.48 5.75
C ASP A 380 -4.70 -21.26 5.42
N ARG A 381 -5.28 -20.07 5.50
CA ARG A 381 -4.60 -18.80 5.18
C ARG A 381 -4.97 -17.73 6.21
N ALA A 382 -4.02 -16.87 6.54
CA ALA A 382 -4.26 -15.65 7.32
C ALA A 382 -3.64 -14.45 6.62
N VAL A 383 -4.34 -13.31 6.61
CA VAL A 383 -3.83 -12.03 6.11
C VAL A 383 -3.94 -10.99 7.19
N GLU A 384 -2.82 -10.43 7.61
CA GLU A 384 -2.76 -9.43 8.67
C GLU A 384 -2.66 -8.02 8.07
N CYS A 385 -3.63 -7.16 8.40
CA CYS A 385 -3.80 -5.83 7.83
C CYS A 385 -3.87 -4.71 8.88
N THR A 386 -3.55 -4.99 10.14
CA THR A 386 -3.65 -4.00 11.22
C THR A 386 -2.33 -3.29 11.52
N GLY A 387 -1.21 -3.99 11.38
CA GLY A 387 0.11 -3.52 11.84
C GLY A 387 0.35 -3.72 13.34
N SER A 388 -0.59 -4.31 14.07
CA SER A 388 -0.38 -4.68 15.47
C SER A 388 0.52 -5.92 15.56
N ILE A 389 1.61 -5.83 16.32
CA ILE A 389 2.51 -6.97 16.49
C ILE A 389 1.79 -8.19 17.10
N GLN A 390 0.85 -7.96 17.99
CA GLN A 390 0.04 -9.04 18.57
C GLN A 390 -0.85 -9.69 17.52
N ALA A 391 -1.47 -8.92 16.64
CA ALA A 391 -2.26 -9.44 15.53
C ALA A 391 -1.38 -10.20 14.52
N MET A 392 -0.17 -9.74 14.25
CA MET A 392 0.81 -10.43 13.41
C MET A 392 1.18 -11.80 13.95
N ILE A 393 1.45 -11.89 15.25
CA ILE A 393 1.75 -13.16 15.93
C ILE A 393 0.51 -14.07 15.86
N SER A 394 -0.67 -13.56 16.22
CA SER A 394 -1.91 -14.32 16.17
C SER A 394 -2.25 -14.82 14.76
N ALA A 395 -1.99 -14.01 13.72
CA ALA A 395 -2.21 -14.41 12.33
C ALA A 395 -1.28 -15.57 11.91
N PHE A 396 -0.05 -15.59 12.39
CA PHE A 396 0.86 -16.70 12.13
C PHE A 396 0.55 -17.93 12.95
N GLU A 397 0.16 -17.76 14.21
CA GLU A 397 -0.09 -18.88 15.11
C GLU A 397 -1.47 -19.53 14.94
N CYS A 398 -2.41 -18.84 14.24
CA CYS A 398 -3.73 -19.40 13.96
C CYS A 398 -3.81 -20.23 12.68
N VAL A 399 -2.76 -20.26 11.84
CA VAL A 399 -2.81 -21.07 10.61
C VAL A 399 -2.53 -22.53 10.92
N HIS A 400 -3.06 -23.42 10.09
CA HIS A 400 -2.96 -24.86 10.25
C HIS A 400 -1.50 -25.35 10.16
N ASP A 401 -1.14 -26.34 10.98
CA ASP A 401 0.12 -27.06 10.82
C ASP A 401 0.19 -27.72 9.45
N GLY A 402 1.38 -27.86 8.88
CA GLY A 402 1.65 -28.56 7.63
C GLY A 402 1.50 -27.71 6.37
N TRP A 403 0.45 -26.86 6.25
CA TRP A 403 0.19 -26.10 5.02
C TRP A 403 -0.28 -24.66 5.22
N GLY A 404 -0.45 -24.25 6.46
CA GLY A 404 -0.95 -22.92 6.80
C GLY A 404 0.01 -21.82 6.35
N VAL A 405 -0.52 -20.73 5.76
CA VAL A 405 0.26 -19.57 5.33
C VAL A 405 -0.31 -18.30 5.92
N ALA A 406 0.51 -17.56 6.65
CA ALA A 406 0.21 -16.21 7.12
C ALA A 406 0.95 -15.18 6.27
N VAL A 407 0.26 -14.10 5.90
CA VAL A 407 0.79 -12.98 5.12
C VAL A 407 0.67 -11.69 5.91
N LEU A 408 1.79 -11.05 6.22
CA LEU A 408 1.84 -9.76 6.89
C LEU A 408 1.82 -8.62 5.87
N VAL A 409 0.91 -7.69 6.08
CA VAL A 409 0.69 -6.51 5.23
C VAL A 409 0.70 -5.23 6.06
N GLY A 410 0.17 -5.27 7.27
CA GLY A 410 0.18 -4.16 8.20
C GLY A 410 1.61 -3.74 8.55
N VAL A 411 1.82 -2.45 8.84
CA VAL A 411 3.14 -1.92 9.20
C VAL A 411 3.19 -1.73 10.71
N PRO A 412 4.06 -2.48 11.42
CA PRO A 412 4.21 -2.34 12.86
C PRO A 412 5.00 -1.07 13.21
N ASN A 413 5.05 -0.73 14.50
CA ASN A 413 6.00 0.25 14.97
C ASN A 413 7.43 -0.21 14.70
N ARG A 414 8.33 0.77 14.50
CA ARG A 414 9.71 0.51 14.06
C ARG A 414 10.48 -0.44 15.00
N ASP A 415 10.22 -0.34 16.31
CA ASP A 415 10.96 -1.08 17.34
C ASP A 415 10.24 -2.37 17.77
N ASP A 416 9.08 -2.69 17.18
CA ASP A 416 8.35 -3.92 17.47
C ASP A 416 9.09 -5.14 16.90
N LEU A 417 9.09 -6.22 17.70
CA LEU A 417 9.74 -7.47 17.35
C LEU A 417 8.72 -8.59 17.23
N PHE A 418 8.73 -9.29 16.09
CA PHE A 418 7.96 -10.50 15.90
C PHE A 418 8.61 -11.67 16.66
N LYS A 419 7.92 -12.17 17.69
CA LYS A 419 8.41 -13.27 18.53
C LYS A 419 7.41 -14.43 18.47
N THR A 420 7.88 -15.59 18.06
CA THR A 420 7.09 -16.82 18.04
C THR A 420 7.94 -17.99 18.48
N HIS A 421 7.28 -19.08 18.88
CA HIS A 421 7.99 -20.30 19.26
C HIS A 421 8.50 -21.03 18.01
N PRO A 422 9.77 -21.47 17.95
CA PRO A 422 10.33 -22.14 16.77
C PRO A 422 9.53 -23.36 16.31
N ILE A 423 8.81 -24.03 17.22
CA ILE A 423 7.97 -25.18 16.88
C ILE A 423 6.89 -24.82 15.85
N ASN A 424 6.40 -23.58 15.82
CA ASN A 424 5.43 -23.15 14.83
C ASN A 424 5.98 -23.26 13.39
N VAL A 425 7.30 -23.00 13.23
CA VAL A 425 7.99 -23.16 11.93
C VAL A 425 8.30 -24.64 11.66
N LEU A 426 8.68 -25.41 12.71
CA LEU A 426 8.93 -26.85 12.58
C LEU A 426 7.66 -27.64 12.22
N ASN A 427 6.49 -27.13 12.63
CA ASN A 427 5.19 -27.65 12.25
C ASN A 427 4.76 -27.22 10.82
N GLU A 428 5.72 -26.78 9.97
CA GLU A 428 5.54 -26.43 8.55
C GLU A 428 4.58 -25.26 8.31
N ARG A 429 4.32 -24.39 9.30
CA ARG A 429 3.63 -23.12 9.07
C ARG A 429 4.51 -22.18 8.30
N THR A 430 3.94 -21.46 7.33
CA THR A 430 4.67 -20.49 6.49
C THR A 430 4.30 -19.07 6.86
N LEU A 431 5.32 -18.23 7.10
CA LEU A 431 5.19 -16.79 7.27
C LEU A 431 5.73 -16.07 6.03
N LYS A 432 4.92 -15.17 5.48
CA LYS A 432 5.27 -14.30 4.34
C LYS A 432 4.94 -12.85 4.68
N GLY A 433 5.48 -11.93 3.90
CA GLY A 433 5.12 -10.51 3.93
C GLY A 433 5.06 -9.95 2.52
N THR A 434 4.35 -8.82 2.33
CA THR A 434 4.28 -8.20 1.03
C THR A 434 4.02 -6.69 1.13
N PHE A 435 4.65 -5.95 0.23
CA PHE A 435 4.25 -4.58 -0.13
C PHE A 435 3.42 -4.63 -1.41
N PHE A 436 2.39 -3.79 -1.48
CA PHE A 436 1.54 -3.62 -2.65
C PHE A 436 0.95 -4.94 -3.19
N GLY A 437 0.78 -5.94 -2.31
CA GLY A 437 0.22 -7.25 -2.68
C GLY A 437 1.04 -8.03 -3.71
N ASN A 438 2.34 -7.78 -3.79
CA ASN A 438 3.27 -8.36 -4.77
C ASN A 438 2.92 -8.04 -6.23
N TYR A 439 2.06 -7.03 -6.50
CA TYR A 439 1.87 -6.54 -7.86
C TYR A 439 3.09 -5.77 -8.34
N LYS A 440 3.48 -5.98 -9.58
CA LYS A 440 4.36 -5.10 -10.34
C LYS A 440 3.51 -3.96 -10.90
N PRO A 441 3.61 -2.74 -10.37
CA PRO A 441 2.56 -1.75 -10.56
C PRO A 441 2.32 -1.40 -12.04
N ARG A 442 3.37 -1.24 -12.84
CA ARG A 442 3.24 -0.85 -14.24
C ARG A 442 2.90 -2.01 -15.17
N THR A 443 3.16 -3.24 -14.71
CA THR A 443 2.87 -4.46 -15.47
C THR A 443 1.48 -5.00 -15.13
N ASP A 444 1.12 -5.09 -13.85
CA ASP A 444 -0.06 -5.85 -13.43
C ASP A 444 -1.30 -4.99 -13.19
N ILE A 445 -1.15 -3.73 -12.72
CA ILE A 445 -2.31 -2.90 -12.35
C ILE A 445 -3.18 -2.49 -13.55
N PRO A 446 -2.66 -2.28 -14.77
CA PRO A 446 -3.51 -2.07 -15.93
C PRO A 446 -4.55 -3.18 -16.12
N ASP A 447 -4.17 -4.44 -15.93
CA ASP A 447 -5.10 -5.59 -16.01
C ASP A 447 -6.12 -5.58 -14.86
N VAL A 448 -5.74 -5.12 -13.67
CA VAL A 448 -6.69 -4.95 -12.55
C VAL A 448 -7.71 -3.86 -12.87
N VAL A 449 -7.30 -2.78 -13.54
CA VAL A 449 -8.23 -1.74 -14.04
C VAL A 449 -9.19 -2.32 -15.08
N GLU A 450 -8.69 -3.13 -16.04
CA GLU A 450 -9.54 -3.80 -17.02
C GLU A 450 -10.55 -4.76 -16.36
N LYS A 451 -10.16 -5.50 -15.31
CA LYS A 451 -11.12 -6.32 -14.54
C LYS A 451 -12.24 -5.49 -13.93
N TYR A 452 -11.96 -4.29 -13.43
CA TYR A 452 -13.00 -3.38 -12.98
C TYR A 452 -13.89 -2.92 -14.14
N MET A 453 -13.29 -2.51 -15.27
CA MET A 453 -14.04 -2.09 -16.45
C MET A 453 -14.96 -3.21 -16.99
N ASN A 454 -14.51 -4.46 -16.91
CA ASN A 454 -15.27 -5.65 -17.31
C ASN A 454 -16.27 -6.14 -16.24
N LYS A 455 -16.38 -5.45 -15.08
CA LYS A 455 -17.24 -5.83 -13.94
C LYS A 455 -16.86 -7.16 -13.28
N GLU A 456 -15.61 -7.59 -13.42
CA GLU A 456 -15.05 -8.75 -12.73
C GLU A 456 -14.55 -8.39 -11.32
N LEU A 457 -14.26 -7.10 -11.10
CA LEU A 457 -13.88 -6.52 -9.82
C LEU A 457 -14.81 -5.35 -9.50
N GLU A 458 -15.26 -5.24 -8.26
CA GLU A 458 -16.13 -4.17 -7.80
C GLU A 458 -15.35 -3.21 -6.87
N LEU A 459 -15.13 -1.98 -7.31
CA LEU A 459 -14.42 -0.95 -6.55
C LEU A 459 -15.34 0.01 -5.81
N ASP A 460 -16.56 0.22 -6.31
CA ASP A 460 -17.50 1.21 -5.78
C ASP A 460 -17.81 1.00 -4.29
N LYS A 461 -17.91 -0.24 -3.85
CA LYS A 461 -18.17 -0.59 -2.44
C LYS A 461 -17.07 -0.16 -1.47
N PHE A 462 -15.86 0.12 -1.95
CA PHE A 462 -14.78 0.66 -1.10
C PHE A 462 -14.90 2.17 -0.90
N ILE A 463 -15.60 2.90 -1.78
CA ILE A 463 -15.70 4.35 -1.77
C ILE A 463 -16.94 4.76 -1.02
N THR A 464 -16.79 5.10 0.26
CA THR A 464 -17.92 5.42 1.14
C THR A 464 -18.20 6.92 1.23
N HIS A 465 -17.22 7.76 0.93
CA HIS A 465 -17.33 9.21 1.03
C HIS A 465 -16.63 9.91 -0.13
N SER A 466 -17.06 11.14 -0.41
CA SER A 466 -16.38 12.05 -1.31
C SER A 466 -16.46 13.46 -0.76
N VAL A 467 -15.38 14.22 -0.87
CA VAL A 467 -15.27 15.63 -0.47
C VAL A 467 -14.63 16.45 -1.58
N THR A 468 -14.77 17.76 -1.53
CA THR A 468 -14.02 18.68 -2.37
C THR A 468 -12.62 18.90 -1.83
N PHE A 469 -11.67 19.35 -2.65
CA PHE A 469 -10.31 19.63 -2.21
C PHE A 469 -10.24 20.62 -1.03
N PRO A 470 -11.01 21.72 -0.98
CA PRO A 470 -11.10 22.58 0.20
C PRO A 470 -11.52 21.88 1.50
N GLU A 471 -12.24 20.76 1.40
CA GLU A 471 -12.70 19.98 2.55
C GLU A 471 -11.73 18.83 2.94
N ILE A 472 -10.48 18.84 2.47
CA ILE A 472 -9.53 17.72 2.69
C ILE A 472 -9.38 17.36 4.18
N ASN A 473 -9.40 18.33 5.10
CA ASN A 473 -9.31 18.06 6.53
C ASN A 473 -10.51 17.25 7.06
N LYS A 474 -11.69 17.38 6.44
CA LYS A 474 -12.87 16.57 6.76
C LYS A 474 -12.66 15.09 6.36
N ALA A 475 -11.90 14.81 5.28
CA ALA A 475 -11.52 13.45 4.94
C ALA A 475 -10.64 12.84 6.04
N PHE A 476 -9.72 13.59 6.63
CA PHE A 476 -8.93 13.16 7.80
C PHE A 476 -9.83 12.83 8.99
N GLU A 477 -10.82 13.67 9.30
CA GLU A 477 -11.79 13.41 10.38
C GLU A 477 -12.57 12.11 10.14
N TYR A 478 -13.05 11.86 8.92
CA TYR A 478 -13.74 10.63 8.60
C TYR A 478 -12.87 9.38 8.81
N LEU A 479 -11.60 9.46 8.43
CA LEU A 479 -10.68 8.34 8.59
C LEU A 479 -10.31 8.10 10.06
N LEU A 480 -9.96 9.16 10.81
CA LEU A 480 -9.60 9.10 12.23
C LEU A 480 -10.72 8.53 13.09
N HIS A 481 -11.99 8.82 12.76
CA HIS A 481 -13.15 8.30 13.46
C HIS A 481 -13.70 7.00 12.87
N ALA A 482 -12.94 6.33 12.00
CA ALA A 482 -13.32 5.08 11.34
C ALA A 482 -14.67 5.15 10.58
N LYS A 483 -15.09 6.33 10.12
CA LYS A 483 -16.35 6.56 9.39
C LYS A 483 -16.25 6.23 7.92
N SER A 484 -15.05 6.26 7.32
CA SER A 484 -14.84 5.94 5.90
C SER A 484 -14.00 4.68 5.73
N ILE A 485 -14.25 3.95 4.64
CA ILE A 485 -13.33 2.96 4.09
C ILE A 485 -12.33 3.70 3.19
N ARG A 486 -12.86 4.38 2.16
CA ARG A 486 -12.14 5.36 1.35
C ARG A 486 -12.98 6.61 1.17
N CYS A 487 -12.31 7.75 1.25
CA CYS A 487 -12.88 9.07 0.97
C CYS A 487 -12.16 9.65 -0.24
N ILE A 488 -12.89 9.87 -1.34
CA ILE A 488 -12.33 10.49 -2.55
C ILE A 488 -12.36 12.01 -2.39
N ILE A 489 -11.24 12.65 -2.68
CA ILE A 489 -11.06 14.08 -2.70
C ILE A 489 -11.02 14.52 -4.17
N ARG A 490 -11.98 15.35 -4.58
CA ARG A 490 -12.07 15.89 -5.94
C ARG A 490 -11.28 17.19 -6.01
N MET A 491 -10.37 17.27 -6.98
CA MET A 491 -9.44 18.40 -7.11
C MET A 491 -10.02 19.59 -7.87
N ASP A 492 -11.08 19.38 -8.64
CA ASP A 492 -11.72 20.34 -9.56
C ASP A 492 -12.95 21.05 -8.98
N ALA A 493 -13.08 21.14 -7.66
CA ALA A 493 -14.26 21.72 -7.00
C ALA A 493 -13.95 23.00 -6.25
#